data_3d3506cc1070423c3a8e2f338ae055a6
#
_entry.id   3d3506cc1070423c3a8e2f338ae055a6
#
_cell.length_a   1.000
_cell.length_b   1.000
_cell.length_c   1.000
_cell.angle_alpha   90.00
_cell.angle_beta   90.00
_cell.angle_gamma   90.00
#
_symmetry.space_group_name_H-M   'P 1'
#
loop_
_entity.id
_entity.type
_entity.pdbx_description
1 polymer ?
#
loop_
_entity_poly.entity_id
_entity_poly.type
_entity_poly.pdbx_seq_one_letter_code
_entity_poly.pdbx_strand_id
1 'polypeptide(L)'
;MVKCEDIVKKFNIGTPDETTLFDRFSFEVQAGEFVSIVGSNGSGKTTLLNIICGTLPVEGGRIFFRDRDITRMKEYKRAAFIGRVLQDPAKGSCPDLTILENMALADHKQHGYGLARSLNKKRIEYYRELLEFCNMGLENRMHVPVGSLSGGQRQALALVIANMTDIDLLILDEHTAALDPKSSRTIMELTDRLVREKKVTALMVTHNLRFALEYGSRLVMMHEGHAVLDVRGEEKAHTQLDDLLRLFNEISVECGN
;
A
#
# COMPACT_ATOMS: atom_id res chain seq x y z
N MET A 1 7.32 -13.38 -4.94
CA MET A 1 7.61 -12.76 -3.63
C MET A 1 6.43 -12.89 -2.67
N VAL A 2 5.26 -12.43 -3.05
CA VAL A 2 3.99 -12.71 -2.35
C VAL A 2 3.16 -13.62 -3.24
N LYS A 3 2.60 -14.69 -2.67
CA LYS A 3 1.73 -15.60 -3.39
C LYS A 3 0.50 -15.92 -2.54
N CYS A 4 -0.66 -15.62 -3.08
CA CYS A 4 -1.96 -16.02 -2.56
C CYS A 4 -2.44 -17.20 -3.38
N GLU A 5 -2.68 -18.35 -2.76
CA GLU A 5 -3.12 -19.59 -3.42
C GLU A 5 -4.52 -19.96 -2.93
N ASP A 6 -5.45 -20.11 -3.87
CA ASP A 6 -6.82 -20.58 -3.67
C ASP A 6 -7.54 -19.88 -2.50
N ILE A 7 -7.36 -18.56 -2.39
CA ILE A 7 -7.93 -17.77 -1.30
C ILE A 7 -9.46 -17.82 -1.36
N VAL A 8 -10.06 -18.20 -0.23
CA VAL A 8 -11.51 -18.09 0.01
C VAL A 8 -11.73 -17.00 1.05
N LYS A 9 -12.54 -15.98 0.68
CA LYS A 9 -12.94 -14.91 1.59
C LYS A 9 -14.43 -14.71 1.57
N LYS A 10 -15.04 -14.89 2.74
CA LYS A 10 -16.46 -14.69 2.96
C LYS A 10 -16.71 -13.60 3.99
N PHE A 11 -17.83 -12.91 3.84
CA PHE A 11 -18.34 -11.94 4.79
C PHE A 11 -19.71 -12.36 5.30
N ASN A 12 -20.07 -11.91 6.49
CA ASN A 12 -21.37 -12.18 7.14
C ASN A 12 -21.72 -13.68 7.23
N ILE A 13 -20.70 -14.52 7.52
CA ILE A 13 -20.83 -15.99 7.54
C ILE A 13 -21.97 -16.41 8.49
N GLY A 14 -22.85 -17.29 7.99
CA GLY A 14 -23.97 -17.84 8.75
C GLY A 14 -25.17 -16.88 8.89
N THR A 15 -25.19 -15.78 8.15
CA THR A 15 -26.34 -14.86 8.08
C THR A 15 -26.98 -14.90 6.70
N PRO A 16 -28.23 -14.39 6.53
CA PRO A 16 -28.87 -14.28 5.21
C PRO A 16 -28.06 -13.44 4.19
N ASP A 17 -27.18 -12.55 4.69
CA ASP A 17 -26.35 -11.65 3.87
C ASP A 17 -24.94 -12.21 3.66
N GLU A 18 -24.75 -13.54 3.79
CA GLU A 18 -23.45 -14.17 3.53
C GLU A 18 -23.03 -13.92 2.07
N THR A 19 -21.85 -13.36 1.90
CA THR A 19 -21.29 -13.06 0.58
C THR A 19 -19.89 -13.67 0.47
N THR A 20 -19.62 -14.38 -0.63
CA THR A 20 -18.30 -14.86 -0.99
C THR A 20 -17.67 -13.85 -1.93
N LEU A 21 -16.61 -13.15 -1.48
CA LEU A 21 -15.88 -12.21 -2.29
C LEU A 21 -14.79 -12.89 -3.11
N PHE A 22 -14.01 -13.76 -2.48
CA PHE A 22 -12.99 -14.57 -3.16
C PHE A 22 -13.39 -16.05 -3.08
N ASP A 23 -13.48 -16.71 -4.24
CA ASP A 23 -13.66 -18.15 -4.35
C ASP A 23 -12.47 -18.76 -5.09
N ARG A 24 -11.52 -19.33 -4.32
CA ARG A 24 -10.25 -19.87 -4.83
C ARG A 24 -9.46 -18.86 -5.66
N PHE A 25 -9.46 -17.61 -5.24
CA PHE A 25 -8.72 -16.54 -5.89
C PHE A 25 -7.21 -16.73 -5.69
N SER A 26 -6.45 -16.73 -6.79
CA SER A 26 -5.00 -16.81 -6.75
C SER A 26 -4.38 -15.55 -7.33
N PHE A 27 -3.34 -15.05 -6.67
CA PHE A 27 -2.65 -13.81 -7.05
C PHE A 27 -1.19 -13.88 -6.62
N GLU A 28 -0.29 -13.42 -7.49
CA GLU A 28 1.14 -13.45 -7.22
C GLU A 28 1.79 -12.12 -7.57
N VAL A 29 2.77 -11.70 -6.74
CA VAL A 29 3.63 -10.54 -6.97
C VAL A 29 5.08 -11.01 -6.90
N GLN A 30 5.85 -10.73 -7.96
CA GLN A 30 7.26 -11.07 -8.03
C GLN A 30 8.12 -10.05 -7.25
N ALA A 31 9.33 -10.48 -6.87
CA ALA A 31 10.27 -9.57 -6.22
C ALA A 31 10.67 -8.44 -7.19
N GLY A 32 10.63 -7.20 -6.72
CA GLY A 32 10.95 -6.01 -7.50
C GLY A 32 9.84 -5.54 -8.45
N GLU A 33 8.69 -6.24 -8.52
CA GLU A 33 7.54 -5.72 -9.27
C GLU A 33 6.93 -4.51 -8.55
N PHE A 34 6.49 -3.54 -9.33
CA PHE A 34 5.55 -2.52 -8.89
C PHE A 34 4.22 -2.78 -9.60
N VAL A 35 3.25 -3.31 -8.86
CA VAL A 35 1.92 -3.70 -9.36
C VAL A 35 0.91 -2.63 -9.01
N SER A 36 0.22 -2.10 -10.01
CA SER A 36 -0.94 -1.21 -9.83
C SER A 36 -2.23 -2.02 -9.94
N ILE A 37 -3.11 -1.92 -8.95
CA ILE A 37 -4.43 -2.57 -8.93
C ILE A 37 -5.51 -1.51 -9.05
N VAL A 38 -6.39 -1.67 -10.03
CA VAL A 38 -7.57 -0.84 -10.26
C VAL A 38 -8.84 -1.70 -10.25
N GLY A 39 -10.01 -1.09 -10.25
CA GLY A 39 -11.28 -1.80 -10.30
C GLY A 39 -12.39 -1.03 -9.58
N SER A 40 -13.64 -1.47 -9.75
CA SER A 40 -14.82 -0.87 -9.14
C SER A 40 -14.81 -0.98 -7.59
N ASN A 41 -15.67 -0.22 -6.95
CA ASN A 41 -15.91 -0.39 -5.52
C ASN A 41 -16.47 -1.80 -5.26
N GLY A 42 -16.03 -2.43 -4.17
CA GLY A 42 -16.45 -3.80 -3.85
C GLY A 42 -15.70 -4.90 -4.61
N SER A 43 -14.84 -4.58 -5.59
CA SER A 43 -14.12 -5.60 -6.38
C SER A 43 -13.09 -6.43 -5.61
N GLY A 44 -12.79 -6.09 -4.35
CA GLY A 44 -11.89 -6.87 -3.49
C GLY A 44 -10.48 -6.29 -3.32
N LYS A 45 -10.14 -5.15 -3.93
CA LYS A 45 -8.79 -4.54 -3.88
C LYS A 45 -8.26 -4.35 -2.45
N THR A 46 -8.96 -3.56 -1.64
CA THR A 46 -8.59 -3.30 -0.24
C THR A 46 -8.66 -4.59 0.61
N THR A 47 -9.59 -5.49 0.29
CA THR A 47 -9.67 -6.82 0.94
C THR A 47 -8.42 -7.63 0.67
N LEU A 48 -7.93 -7.67 -0.57
CA LEU A 48 -6.67 -8.34 -0.94
C LEU A 48 -5.49 -7.75 -0.16
N LEU A 49 -5.37 -6.42 -0.09
CA LEU A 49 -4.32 -5.77 0.70
C LEU A 49 -4.41 -6.15 2.19
N ASN A 50 -5.62 -6.14 2.75
CA ASN A 50 -5.85 -6.50 4.15
C ASN A 50 -5.50 -7.98 4.45
N ILE A 51 -5.78 -8.88 3.52
CA ILE A 51 -5.40 -10.29 3.60
C ILE A 51 -3.87 -10.42 3.59
N ILE A 52 -3.17 -9.76 2.67
CA ILE A 52 -1.70 -9.77 2.59
C ILE A 52 -1.07 -9.16 3.84
N CYS A 53 -1.60 -8.06 4.37
CA CYS A 53 -1.13 -7.44 5.61
C CYS A 53 -1.43 -8.29 6.86
N GLY A 54 -2.41 -9.21 6.80
CA GLY A 54 -2.84 -10.03 7.93
C GLY A 54 -3.81 -9.33 8.88
N THR A 55 -4.35 -8.19 8.48
CA THR A 55 -5.45 -7.50 9.17
C THR A 55 -6.76 -8.26 9.02
N LEU A 56 -6.93 -8.97 7.89
CA LEU A 56 -8.13 -9.76 7.59
C LEU A 56 -7.76 -11.24 7.39
N PRO A 57 -8.36 -12.18 8.15
CA PRO A 57 -8.15 -13.61 7.95
C PRO A 57 -8.88 -14.11 6.70
N VAL A 58 -8.45 -15.27 6.21
CA VAL A 58 -9.08 -16.01 5.11
C VAL A 58 -9.77 -17.26 5.64
N GLU A 59 -10.85 -17.69 5.00
CA GLU A 59 -11.58 -18.91 5.32
C GLU A 59 -10.94 -20.14 4.65
N GLY A 60 -10.19 -19.96 3.55
CA GLY A 60 -9.46 -21.02 2.85
C GLY A 60 -8.28 -20.47 2.05
N GLY A 61 -7.44 -21.38 1.57
CA GLY A 61 -6.25 -21.04 0.81
C GLY A 61 -5.02 -20.77 1.68
N ARG A 62 -3.95 -20.33 1.03
CA ARG A 62 -2.65 -20.04 1.68
C ARG A 62 -2.03 -18.75 1.16
N ILE A 63 -1.25 -18.11 2.02
CA ILE A 63 -0.50 -16.90 1.69
C ILE A 63 0.96 -17.17 2.00
N PHE A 64 1.78 -17.03 0.96
CA PHE A 64 3.23 -17.18 1.08
C PHE A 64 3.91 -15.82 0.90
N PHE A 65 4.93 -15.57 1.70
CA PHE A 65 5.85 -14.48 1.54
C PHE A 65 7.24 -15.05 1.34
N ARG A 66 7.81 -14.89 0.13
CA ARG A 66 8.91 -15.71 -0.35
C ARG A 66 8.47 -17.19 -0.26
N ASP A 67 9.24 -18.04 0.40
CA ASP A 67 8.92 -19.48 0.56
C ASP A 67 8.26 -19.79 1.91
N ARG A 68 7.92 -18.76 2.70
CA ARG A 68 7.36 -18.92 4.02
C ARG A 68 5.84 -18.78 4.00
N ASP A 69 5.11 -19.76 4.52
CA ASP A 69 3.68 -19.64 4.79
C ASP A 69 3.44 -18.62 5.92
N ILE A 70 2.71 -17.55 5.59
CA ILE A 70 2.33 -16.49 6.51
C ILE A 70 0.82 -16.46 6.77
N THR A 71 0.06 -17.42 6.29
CA THR A 71 -1.41 -17.43 6.33
C THR A 71 -1.97 -17.09 7.71
N ARG A 72 -1.40 -17.70 8.76
CA ARG A 72 -1.81 -17.49 10.16
C ARG A 72 -0.94 -16.49 10.92
N MET A 73 0.02 -15.84 10.24
CA MET A 73 0.90 -14.87 10.87
C MET A 73 0.12 -13.58 11.17
N LYS A 74 0.18 -13.13 12.42
CA LYS A 74 -0.47 -11.90 12.88
C LYS A 74 0.12 -10.65 12.21
N GLU A 75 -0.70 -9.64 11.98
CA GLU A 75 -0.36 -8.37 11.33
C GLU A 75 0.93 -7.75 11.86
N TYR A 76 1.10 -7.61 13.18
CA TYR A 76 2.29 -6.98 13.77
C TYR A 76 3.60 -7.71 13.43
N LYS A 77 3.54 -9.02 13.16
CA LYS A 77 4.71 -9.78 12.70
C LYS A 77 4.99 -9.55 11.22
N ARG A 78 3.94 -9.37 10.40
CA ARG A 78 4.09 -9.04 8.97
C ARG A 78 4.60 -7.61 8.79
N ALA A 79 4.27 -6.70 9.70
CA ALA A 79 4.75 -5.33 9.71
C ALA A 79 6.29 -5.20 9.80
N ALA A 80 7.00 -6.26 10.15
CA ALA A 80 8.46 -6.30 10.14
C ALA A 80 9.06 -6.29 8.72
N PHE A 81 8.33 -6.75 7.71
CA PHE A 81 8.77 -6.84 6.31
C PHE A 81 7.76 -6.26 5.30
N ILE A 82 6.59 -5.83 5.78
CA ILE A 82 5.58 -5.13 4.97
C ILE A 82 5.40 -3.71 5.51
N GLY A 83 5.71 -2.71 4.69
CA GLY A 83 5.32 -1.33 4.93
C GLY A 83 3.93 -1.06 4.36
N ARG A 84 3.11 -0.29 5.06
CA ARG A 84 1.77 0.09 4.56
C ARG A 84 1.56 1.59 4.66
N VAL A 85 1.09 2.18 3.57
CA VAL A 85 0.59 3.56 3.51
C VAL A 85 -0.91 3.51 3.27
N LEU A 86 -1.67 4.13 4.16
CA LEU A 86 -3.13 4.13 4.13
C LEU A 86 -3.67 5.33 3.35
N GLN A 87 -4.91 5.23 2.90
CA GLN A 87 -5.64 6.31 2.23
C GLN A 87 -5.69 7.58 3.09
N ASP A 88 -5.98 7.43 4.38
CA ASP A 88 -5.96 8.51 5.36
C ASP A 88 -4.60 8.51 6.08
N PRO A 89 -3.73 9.51 5.82
CA PRO A 89 -2.41 9.58 6.44
C PRO A 89 -2.47 9.77 7.96
N ALA A 90 -3.60 10.23 8.52
CA ALA A 90 -3.78 10.36 9.96
C ALA A 90 -3.82 8.99 10.66
N LYS A 91 -4.23 7.93 9.96
CA LYS A 91 -4.25 6.56 10.52
C LYS A 91 -2.86 5.93 10.61
N GLY A 92 -1.88 6.47 9.90
CA GLY A 92 -0.49 5.99 9.89
C GLY A 92 0.46 6.81 10.79
N SER A 93 -0.05 7.83 11.48
CA SER A 93 0.75 8.74 12.31
C SER A 93 -0.03 9.20 13.55
N CYS A 94 0.70 9.75 14.55
CA CYS A 94 0.12 10.37 15.72
C CYS A 94 0.10 11.89 15.50
N PRO A 95 -1.06 12.52 15.23
CA PRO A 95 -1.14 13.95 14.86
C PRO A 95 -0.59 14.90 15.92
N ASP A 96 -0.74 14.56 17.19
CA ASP A 96 -0.31 15.38 18.33
C ASP A 96 1.21 15.29 18.60
N LEU A 97 1.87 14.27 18.07
CA LEU A 97 3.30 14.11 18.16
C LEU A 97 4.01 14.86 17.02
N THR A 98 5.24 15.31 17.30
CA THR A 98 6.10 15.92 16.29
C THR A 98 6.51 14.91 15.20
N ILE A 99 7.00 15.41 14.06
CA ILE A 99 7.59 14.57 12.99
C ILE A 99 8.68 13.67 13.59
N LEU A 100 9.57 14.24 14.39
CA LEU A 100 10.67 13.52 15.03
C LEU A 100 10.18 12.38 15.94
N GLU A 101 9.16 12.62 16.73
CA GLU A 101 8.59 11.62 17.63
C GLU A 101 7.88 10.50 16.85
N ASN A 102 7.14 10.84 15.81
CA ASN A 102 6.53 9.83 14.91
C ASN A 102 7.58 8.93 14.25
N MET A 103 8.69 9.52 13.76
CA MET A 103 9.79 8.76 13.17
C MET A 103 10.50 7.89 14.20
N ALA A 104 10.77 8.42 15.39
CA ALA A 104 11.38 7.66 16.48
C ALA A 104 10.50 6.47 16.89
N LEU A 105 9.18 6.66 16.95
CA LEU A 105 8.22 5.61 17.27
C LEU A 105 8.24 4.50 16.21
N ALA A 106 8.31 4.87 14.93
CA ALA A 106 8.39 3.92 13.82
C ALA A 106 9.72 3.13 13.78
N ASP A 107 10.82 3.77 14.12
CA ASP A 107 12.16 3.16 14.17
C ASP A 107 12.26 2.07 15.26
N HIS A 108 11.44 2.15 16.30
CA HIS A 108 11.38 1.14 17.36
C HIS A 108 10.69 -0.17 16.97
N LYS A 109 10.04 -0.27 15.82
CA LYS A 109 9.31 -1.49 15.40
C LYS A 109 10.15 -2.77 15.43
N GLN A 110 11.46 -2.67 15.22
CA GLN A 110 12.39 -3.82 15.19
C GLN A 110 13.14 -4.03 16.51
N HIS A 111 12.96 -3.16 17.50
CA HIS A 111 13.65 -3.24 18.78
C HIS A 111 12.65 -3.58 19.88
N GLY A 112 13.03 -4.46 20.81
CA GLY A 112 12.18 -4.80 21.95
C GLY A 112 11.92 -3.57 22.83
N TYR A 113 10.71 -3.45 23.34
CA TYR A 113 10.34 -2.39 24.29
C TYR A 113 11.10 -2.60 25.60
N GLY A 114 11.88 -1.59 25.97
CA GLY A 114 12.65 -1.53 27.21
C GLY A 114 12.53 -0.16 27.87
N LEU A 115 13.27 0.03 28.98
CA LEU A 115 13.34 1.34 29.68
C LEU A 115 14.26 2.36 28.96
N ALA A 116 14.60 2.13 27.70
CA ALA A 116 15.39 3.07 26.90
C ALA A 116 14.56 4.31 26.53
N ARG A 117 15.23 5.46 26.40
CA ARG A 117 14.58 6.67 25.90
C ARG A 117 14.03 6.43 24.49
N SER A 118 12.77 6.81 24.24
CA SER A 118 12.11 6.68 22.95
C SER A 118 12.84 7.43 21.82
N LEU A 119 13.51 8.53 22.14
CA LEU A 119 14.26 9.34 21.19
C LEU A 119 15.77 9.03 21.27
N ASN A 120 16.29 8.36 20.26
CA ASN A 120 17.73 8.16 20.08
C ASN A 120 18.35 9.36 19.34
N LYS A 121 19.07 10.22 20.06
CA LYS A 121 19.70 11.42 19.48
C LYS A 121 20.66 11.12 18.34
N LYS A 122 21.28 9.93 18.32
CA LYS A 122 22.20 9.52 17.25
C LYS A 122 21.48 9.23 15.93
N ARG A 123 20.16 9.04 15.96
CA ARG A 123 19.33 8.76 14.78
C ARG A 123 18.71 10.02 14.15
N ILE A 124 18.81 11.16 14.80
CA ILE A 124 18.18 12.41 14.32
C ILE A 124 18.68 12.78 12.93
N GLU A 125 20.00 12.66 12.69
CA GLU A 125 20.57 12.99 11.37
C GLU A 125 20.07 12.04 10.29
N TYR A 126 20.01 10.74 10.55
CA TYR A 126 19.39 9.76 9.67
C TYR A 126 17.91 10.09 9.34
N TYR A 127 17.15 10.55 10.34
CA TYR A 127 15.75 10.97 10.09
C TYR A 127 15.70 12.21 9.21
N ARG A 128 16.63 13.15 9.40
CA ARG A 128 16.75 14.35 8.57
C ARG A 128 17.00 13.97 7.10
N GLU A 129 17.98 13.13 6.83
CA GLU A 129 18.31 12.63 5.49
C GLU A 129 17.10 11.98 4.80
N LEU A 130 16.33 11.16 5.53
CA LEU A 130 15.10 10.56 5.01
C LEU A 130 14.03 11.60 4.67
N LEU A 131 13.91 12.67 5.44
CA LEU A 131 12.96 13.76 5.18
C LEU A 131 13.41 14.66 4.02
N GLU A 132 14.72 14.92 3.89
CA GLU A 132 15.31 15.66 2.75
C GLU A 132 14.99 14.95 1.43
N PHE A 133 15.01 13.62 1.42
CA PHE A 133 14.62 12.82 0.26
C PHE A 133 13.23 13.19 -0.29
N CYS A 134 12.30 13.60 0.57
CA CYS A 134 10.94 14.00 0.13
C CYS A 134 10.93 15.32 -0.64
N ASN A 135 11.93 16.18 -0.47
CA ASN A 135 12.01 17.52 -1.05
C ASN A 135 10.76 18.38 -0.76
N MET A 136 10.22 18.29 0.47
CA MET A 136 9.01 19.00 0.92
C MET A 136 9.26 19.91 2.15
N GLY A 137 10.52 20.13 2.52
CA GLY A 137 10.94 20.96 3.64
C GLY A 137 10.63 20.40 5.03
N LEU A 138 10.35 19.08 5.10
CA LEU A 138 10.02 18.39 6.36
C LEU A 138 11.23 18.30 7.30
N GLU A 139 12.44 18.22 6.76
CA GLU A 139 13.71 18.19 7.48
C GLU A 139 13.93 19.44 8.34
N ASN A 140 13.36 20.57 7.93
CA ASN A 140 13.42 21.83 8.68
C ASN A 140 12.27 21.98 9.71
N ARG A 141 11.35 21.03 9.76
CA ARG A 141 10.12 21.06 10.56
C ARG A 141 9.99 19.88 11.52
N MET A 142 11.08 19.20 11.85
CA MET A 142 11.06 17.97 12.64
C MET A 142 10.39 18.12 14.03
N HIS A 143 10.37 19.30 14.59
CA HIS A 143 9.76 19.59 15.90
C HIS A 143 8.31 20.11 15.82
N VAL A 144 7.73 20.11 14.61
CA VAL A 144 6.34 20.56 14.40
C VAL A 144 5.40 19.36 14.53
N PRO A 145 4.24 19.49 15.20
CA PRO A 145 3.24 18.43 15.26
C PRO A 145 2.74 18.02 13.87
N VAL A 146 2.58 16.71 13.64
CA VAL A 146 2.16 16.16 12.35
C VAL A 146 0.78 16.67 11.95
N GLY A 147 -0.11 16.91 12.91
CA GLY A 147 -1.44 17.47 12.65
C GLY A 147 -1.45 18.84 11.96
N SER A 148 -0.36 19.62 12.07
CA SER A 148 -0.22 20.95 11.42
C SER A 148 0.33 20.89 9.99
N LEU A 149 0.69 19.70 9.49
CA LEU A 149 1.20 19.51 8.13
C LEU A 149 0.06 19.58 7.11
N SER A 150 0.39 19.96 5.87
CA SER A 150 -0.55 19.80 4.74
C SER A 150 -0.82 18.32 4.45
N GLY A 151 -1.90 18.02 3.72
CA GLY A 151 -2.23 16.64 3.31
C GLY A 151 -1.07 15.96 2.58
N GLY A 152 -0.46 16.63 1.61
CA GLY A 152 0.71 16.11 0.88
C GLY A 152 1.93 15.88 1.77
N GLN A 153 2.21 16.81 2.69
CA GLN A 153 3.32 16.65 3.65
C GLN A 153 3.10 15.47 4.61
N ARG A 154 1.87 15.28 5.09
CA ARG A 154 1.52 14.10 5.92
C ARG A 154 1.68 12.80 5.14
N GLN A 155 1.28 12.80 3.88
CA GLN A 155 1.41 11.62 3.03
C GLN A 155 2.87 11.29 2.71
N ALA A 156 3.70 12.29 2.45
CA ALA A 156 5.15 12.11 2.28
C ALA A 156 5.78 11.53 3.56
N LEU A 157 5.41 12.07 4.73
CA LEU A 157 5.87 11.54 6.01
C LEU A 157 5.43 10.07 6.21
N ALA A 158 4.19 9.73 5.86
CA ALA A 158 3.68 8.36 5.95
C ALA A 158 4.48 7.39 5.05
N LEU A 159 4.84 7.82 3.82
CA LEU A 159 5.73 7.07 2.93
C LEU A 159 7.12 6.85 3.54
N VAL A 160 7.71 7.89 4.12
CA VAL A 160 9.02 7.79 4.80
C VAL A 160 8.92 6.78 5.95
N ILE A 161 7.95 6.95 6.84
CA ILE A 161 7.72 6.07 7.99
C ILE A 161 7.52 4.62 7.57
N ALA A 162 6.74 4.36 6.52
CA ALA A 162 6.50 3.02 6.02
C ALA A 162 7.78 2.36 5.48
N ASN A 163 8.78 3.16 5.06
CA ASN A 163 10.02 2.72 4.44
C ASN A 163 11.29 2.96 5.28
N MET A 164 11.14 3.36 6.54
CA MET A 164 12.28 3.62 7.44
C MET A 164 13.04 2.36 7.81
N THR A 165 12.34 1.24 7.88
CA THR A 165 12.92 -0.09 8.14
C THR A 165 13.12 -0.83 6.83
N ASP A 166 13.96 -1.87 6.83
CA ASP A 166 14.21 -2.71 5.66
C ASP A 166 12.98 -3.57 5.38
N ILE A 167 12.02 -2.99 4.66
CA ILE A 167 10.84 -3.70 4.20
C ILE A 167 11.11 -4.36 2.84
N ASP A 168 10.44 -5.48 2.61
CA ASP A 168 10.48 -6.19 1.33
C ASP A 168 9.32 -5.82 0.41
N LEU A 169 8.17 -5.46 1.01
CA LEU A 169 6.93 -5.11 0.32
C LEU A 169 6.37 -3.80 0.84
N LEU A 170 6.09 -2.88 -0.07
CA LEU A 170 5.35 -1.64 0.20
C LEU A 170 3.92 -1.76 -0.32
N ILE A 171 2.95 -1.62 0.56
CA ILE A 171 1.52 -1.59 0.23
C ILE A 171 1.02 -0.13 0.28
N LEU A 172 0.39 0.30 -0.80
CA LEU A 172 -0.13 1.64 -1.03
C LEU A 172 -1.64 1.55 -1.29
N ASP A 173 -2.42 1.93 -0.28
CA ASP A 173 -3.88 1.81 -0.33
C ASP A 173 -4.50 3.19 -0.61
N GLU A 174 -4.76 3.49 -1.89
CA GLU A 174 -5.33 4.77 -2.36
C GLU A 174 -4.63 6.02 -1.80
N HIS A 175 -3.34 5.95 -1.61
CA HIS A 175 -2.54 6.90 -0.85
C HIS A 175 -2.47 8.33 -1.44
N THR A 176 -3.07 8.57 -2.60
CA THR A 176 -3.17 9.90 -3.22
C THR A 176 -4.62 10.40 -3.34
N ALA A 177 -5.62 9.61 -2.96
CA ALA A 177 -7.04 9.92 -3.24
C ALA A 177 -7.55 11.17 -2.51
N ALA A 178 -7.02 11.45 -1.31
CA ALA A 178 -7.45 12.60 -0.49
C ALA A 178 -6.65 13.89 -0.78
N LEU A 179 -5.82 13.90 -1.82
CA LEU A 179 -4.94 15.02 -2.16
C LEU A 179 -5.44 15.79 -3.38
N ASP A 180 -5.09 17.08 -3.46
CA ASP A 180 -5.25 17.86 -4.69
C ASP A 180 -4.39 17.30 -5.84
N PRO A 181 -4.71 17.59 -7.11
CA PRO A 181 -4.02 16.98 -8.25
C PRO A 181 -2.50 17.22 -8.29
N LYS A 182 -2.04 18.40 -7.84
CA LYS A 182 -0.61 18.74 -7.82
C LYS A 182 0.10 17.91 -6.74
N SER A 183 -0.45 17.89 -5.53
CA SER A 183 0.08 17.08 -4.42
C SER A 183 0.07 15.59 -4.74
N SER A 184 -1.00 15.08 -5.37
CA SER A 184 -1.11 13.69 -5.80
C SER A 184 0.02 13.30 -6.75
N ARG A 185 0.34 14.15 -7.75
CA ARG A 185 1.45 13.89 -8.67
C ARG A 185 2.80 13.90 -7.94
N THR A 186 3.04 14.89 -7.10
CA THR A 186 4.28 14.96 -6.30
C THR A 186 4.48 13.71 -5.43
N ILE A 187 3.39 13.22 -4.78
CA ILE A 187 3.46 12.00 -3.97
C ILE A 187 3.70 10.75 -4.83
N MET A 188 3.11 10.67 -6.02
CA MET A 188 3.36 9.56 -6.95
C MET A 188 4.81 9.53 -7.45
N GLU A 189 5.37 10.69 -7.82
CA GLU A 189 6.77 10.82 -8.22
C GLU A 189 7.72 10.42 -7.08
N LEU A 190 7.42 10.86 -5.85
CA LEU A 190 8.16 10.46 -4.65
C LEU A 190 8.08 8.94 -4.42
N THR A 191 6.88 8.36 -4.57
CA THR A 191 6.64 6.91 -4.42
C THR A 191 7.45 6.11 -5.44
N ASP A 192 7.39 6.48 -6.71
CA ASP A 192 8.13 5.80 -7.79
C ASP A 192 9.65 5.87 -7.57
N ARG A 193 10.16 7.06 -7.22
CA ARG A 193 11.57 7.25 -6.89
C ARG A 193 11.99 6.35 -5.73
N LEU A 194 11.22 6.32 -4.65
CA LEU A 194 11.49 5.51 -3.47
C LEU A 194 11.51 4.01 -3.79
N VAL A 195 10.52 3.53 -4.56
CA VAL A 195 10.43 2.12 -4.97
C VAL A 195 11.64 1.73 -5.81
N ARG A 196 12.05 2.58 -6.76
CA ARG A 196 13.20 2.31 -7.65
C ARG A 196 14.54 2.34 -6.91
N GLU A 197 14.78 3.36 -6.07
CA GLU A 197 16.06 3.51 -5.37
C GLU A 197 16.26 2.43 -4.31
N LYS A 198 15.21 2.09 -3.56
CA LYS A 198 15.27 1.02 -2.55
C LYS A 198 15.06 -0.38 -3.13
N LYS A 199 14.69 -0.50 -4.41
CA LYS A 199 14.37 -1.79 -5.08
C LYS A 199 13.32 -2.61 -4.32
N VAL A 200 12.38 -1.93 -3.69
CA VAL A 200 11.30 -2.52 -2.91
C VAL A 200 10.20 -3.01 -3.86
N THR A 201 9.59 -4.15 -3.55
CA THR A 201 8.38 -4.60 -4.25
C THR A 201 7.20 -3.73 -3.82
N ALA A 202 6.39 -3.25 -4.76
CA ALA A 202 5.26 -2.39 -4.43
C ALA A 202 3.93 -2.93 -4.96
N LEU A 203 2.88 -2.79 -4.15
CA LEU A 203 1.51 -3.12 -4.50
C LEU A 203 0.62 -1.91 -4.21
N MET A 204 0.15 -1.25 -5.25
CA MET A 204 -0.62 -0.02 -5.17
C MET A 204 -2.06 -0.25 -5.61
N VAL A 205 -3.02 0.07 -4.75
CA VAL A 205 -4.43 0.24 -5.12
C VAL A 205 -4.69 1.70 -5.42
N THR A 206 -5.33 1.99 -6.54
CA THR A 206 -5.69 3.35 -6.93
C THR A 206 -6.97 3.37 -7.77
N HIS A 207 -7.75 4.45 -7.66
CA HIS A 207 -8.84 4.77 -8.59
C HIS A 207 -8.39 5.64 -9.76
N ASN A 208 -7.16 6.16 -9.73
CA ASN A 208 -6.61 6.97 -10.80
C ASN A 208 -5.99 6.08 -11.88
N LEU A 209 -6.75 5.83 -12.97
CA LEU A 209 -6.32 4.99 -14.07
C LEU A 209 -5.06 5.52 -14.78
N ARG A 210 -4.86 6.86 -14.81
CA ARG A 210 -3.65 7.45 -15.41
C ARG A 210 -2.42 7.09 -14.59
N PHE A 211 -2.50 7.19 -13.26
CA PHE A 211 -1.41 6.76 -12.40
C PHE A 211 -1.15 5.26 -12.52
N ALA A 212 -2.19 4.45 -12.63
CA ALA A 212 -2.05 3.00 -12.79
C ALA A 212 -1.34 2.63 -14.11
N LEU A 213 -1.56 3.39 -15.19
CA LEU A 213 -0.86 3.23 -16.47
C LEU A 213 0.57 3.77 -16.42
N GLU A 214 0.76 4.97 -15.84
CA GLU A 214 2.05 5.69 -15.82
C GLU A 214 3.08 5.01 -14.90
N TYR A 215 2.63 4.50 -13.73
CA TYR A 215 3.53 3.95 -12.71
C TYR A 215 3.44 2.43 -12.59
N GLY A 216 4.58 1.83 -12.23
CA GLY A 216 4.70 0.39 -12.04
C GLY A 216 4.90 -0.40 -13.33
N SER A 217 5.29 -1.66 -13.17
CA SER A 217 5.62 -2.61 -14.26
C SER A 217 4.45 -3.52 -14.65
N ARG A 218 3.39 -3.57 -13.83
CA ARG A 218 2.20 -4.42 -14.04
C ARG A 218 0.93 -3.69 -13.63
N LEU A 219 -0.13 -3.92 -14.38
CA LEU A 219 -1.46 -3.40 -14.11
C LEU A 219 -2.44 -4.56 -14.02
N VAL A 220 -3.21 -4.60 -12.93
CA VAL A 220 -4.26 -5.58 -12.70
C VAL A 220 -5.58 -4.84 -12.52
N MET A 221 -6.63 -5.26 -13.24
CA MET A 221 -7.99 -4.78 -13.00
C MET A 221 -8.78 -5.87 -12.29
N MET A 222 -9.40 -5.51 -11.18
CA MET A 222 -10.23 -6.40 -10.38
C MET A 222 -11.71 -6.07 -10.52
N HIS A 223 -12.52 -7.11 -10.63
CA HIS A 223 -13.99 -7.00 -10.59
C HIS A 223 -14.56 -8.21 -9.86
N GLU A 224 -15.49 -7.99 -8.92
CA GLU A 224 -16.20 -9.03 -8.15
C GLU A 224 -15.31 -10.19 -7.66
N GLY A 225 -14.17 -9.84 -7.08
CA GLY A 225 -13.23 -10.84 -6.54
C GLY A 225 -12.36 -11.54 -7.58
N HIS A 226 -12.41 -11.15 -8.86
CA HIS A 226 -11.62 -11.72 -9.95
C HIS A 226 -10.67 -10.69 -10.56
N ALA A 227 -9.53 -11.14 -11.10
CA ALA A 227 -8.68 -10.33 -11.97
C ALA A 227 -9.21 -10.48 -13.40
N VAL A 228 -9.76 -9.40 -13.96
CA VAL A 228 -10.34 -9.36 -15.32
C VAL A 228 -9.34 -8.84 -16.36
N LEU A 229 -8.28 -8.19 -15.92
CA LEU A 229 -7.13 -7.78 -16.72
C LEU A 229 -5.86 -7.94 -15.90
N ASP A 230 -4.81 -8.48 -16.52
CA ASP A 230 -3.47 -8.61 -15.90
C ASP A 230 -2.41 -8.43 -16.98
N VAL A 231 -1.91 -7.21 -17.14
CA VAL A 231 -0.95 -6.83 -18.18
C VAL A 231 0.36 -6.36 -17.57
N ARG A 232 1.49 -6.69 -18.22
CA ARG A 232 2.83 -6.37 -17.72
C ARG A 232 3.80 -6.06 -18.86
N GLY A 233 4.89 -5.36 -18.53
CA GLY A 233 5.94 -5.03 -19.46
C GLY A 233 5.44 -4.30 -20.70
N GLU A 234 5.74 -4.81 -21.90
CA GLU A 234 5.34 -4.21 -23.18
C GLU A 234 3.82 -4.16 -23.37
N GLU A 235 3.08 -5.18 -22.92
CA GLU A 235 1.63 -5.20 -22.99
C GLU A 235 1.03 -4.04 -22.18
N LYS A 236 1.52 -3.82 -20.94
CA LYS A 236 1.12 -2.65 -20.15
C LYS A 236 1.47 -1.33 -20.84
N ALA A 237 2.66 -1.24 -21.44
CA ALA A 237 3.11 -0.02 -22.12
C ALA A 237 2.25 0.36 -23.33
N HIS A 238 1.60 -0.62 -23.97
CA HIS A 238 0.69 -0.40 -25.10
C HIS A 238 -0.78 -0.20 -24.66
N THR A 239 -1.12 -0.51 -23.41
CA THR A 239 -2.48 -0.33 -22.89
C THR A 239 -2.83 1.15 -22.77
N GLN A 240 -3.95 1.56 -23.40
CA GLN A 240 -4.41 2.95 -23.39
C GLN A 240 -5.50 3.18 -22.34
N LEU A 241 -5.69 4.42 -21.94
CA LEU A 241 -6.74 4.80 -21.01
C LEU A 241 -8.13 4.39 -21.50
N ASP A 242 -8.38 4.55 -22.81
CA ASP A 242 -9.66 4.22 -23.43
C ASP A 242 -9.97 2.73 -23.37
N ASP A 243 -8.95 1.87 -23.44
CA ASP A 243 -9.11 0.41 -23.29
C ASP A 243 -9.59 0.05 -21.88
N LEU A 244 -8.98 0.68 -20.87
CA LEU A 244 -9.40 0.48 -19.49
C LEU A 244 -10.83 1.01 -19.25
N LEU A 245 -11.16 2.17 -19.76
CA LEU A 245 -12.50 2.77 -19.63
C LEU A 245 -13.56 1.91 -20.32
N ARG A 246 -13.24 1.36 -21.51
CA ARG A 246 -14.13 0.45 -22.22
C ARG A 246 -14.40 -0.80 -21.38
N LEU A 247 -13.35 -1.44 -20.89
CA LEU A 247 -13.47 -2.63 -20.04
C LEU A 247 -14.28 -2.34 -18.76
N PHE A 248 -14.07 -1.18 -18.13
CA PHE A 248 -14.86 -0.75 -16.97
C PHE A 248 -16.36 -0.62 -17.31
N ASN A 249 -16.68 -0.03 -18.46
CA ASN A 249 -18.07 0.16 -18.90
C ASN A 249 -18.73 -1.17 -19.26
N GLU A 250 -18.04 -2.06 -19.98
CA GLU A 250 -18.54 -3.39 -20.35
C GLU A 250 -18.91 -4.19 -19.09
N ILE A 251 -18.01 -4.25 -18.12
CA ILE A 251 -18.21 -4.95 -16.85
C ILE A 251 -19.38 -4.33 -16.04
N SER A 252 -19.49 -3.00 -16.02
CA SER A 252 -20.58 -2.31 -15.30
C SER A 252 -21.94 -2.55 -15.95
N VAL A 253 -22.01 -2.66 -17.26
CA VAL A 253 -23.27 -2.92 -18.01
C VAL A 253 -23.72 -4.37 -17.81
N GLU A 254 -22.79 -5.35 -17.82
CA GLU A 254 -23.13 -6.76 -17.59
C GLU A 254 -23.70 -7.03 -16.17
N CYS A 255 -23.33 -6.20 -15.19
CA CYS A 255 -23.80 -6.30 -13.82
C CYS A 255 -25.10 -5.51 -13.53
N GLY A 256 -25.69 -4.84 -14.51
CA GLY A 256 -27.04 -4.25 -14.40
C GLY A 256 -27.13 -3.00 -13.53
N ASN A 257 -26.09 -2.19 -13.45
CA ASN A 257 -26.09 -0.86 -12.82
C ASN A 257 -26.03 0.26 -13.86
#